data_729a76b64115c12868b53c0adb6957ee
#
_entry.id   729a76b64115c12868b53c0adb6957ee
#
_cell.length_a   1.000
_cell.length_b   1.000
_cell.length_c   1.000
_cell.angle_alpha   90.00
_cell.angle_beta   90.00
_cell.angle_gamma   90.00
#
_symmetry.space_group_name_H-M   'P 1'
#
loop_
_entity.id
_entity.type
_entity.pdbx_description
1 polymer ?
#
loop_
_entity_poly.entity_id
_entity_poly.type
_entity_poly.pdbx_seq_one_letter_code
_entity_poly.pdbx_strand_id
1 'polypeptide(L)'
;CPMGVATQDPKLRAHFRGHYQYVVNYFTFLAQEVREYLAEMGYTSLNDIVGHTELIVPKDTEKGSKGSMLDFHRLLHKEEGNCTLYHTKQQNHDLSNVLDQQLIRGAQAAITNGDEVNLDFAIKNTDRACGTMLSGMVASKYGEDGLPDKTINVKFKGSAGQSFGAFLVKGIDFKLEGETNDYFAKGLSGGRISI
;
A
#
# COMPACT_ATOMS: atom_id res chain seq x y z
N CYS A 1 11.27 5.31 19.39
CA CYS A 1 9.83 5.55 19.61
C CYS A 1 9.40 4.97 20.96
N PRO A 2 9.18 5.79 22.01
CA PRO A 2 8.83 5.31 23.35
C PRO A 2 7.44 4.64 23.41
N MET A 3 6.58 4.90 22.41
CA MET A 3 5.25 4.31 22.33
C MET A 3 5.21 2.94 21.65
N GLY A 4 6.35 2.43 21.21
CA GLY A 4 6.45 1.10 20.60
C GLY A 4 5.98 0.97 19.15
N VAL A 5 5.61 2.07 18.48
CA VAL A 5 5.03 2.03 17.12
C VAL A 5 6.12 1.81 16.06
N ALA A 6 7.24 2.51 16.15
CA ALA A 6 8.29 2.53 15.14
C ALA A 6 9.64 2.06 15.71
N THR A 7 9.65 0.98 16.46
CA THR A 7 10.84 0.40 17.08
C THR A 7 10.83 -1.11 16.99
N GLN A 8 12.01 -1.72 16.96
CA GLN A 8 12.21 -3.17 17.06
C GLN A 8 12.62 -3.61 18.47
N ASP A 9 12.85 -2.67 19.41
CA ASP A 9 13.14 -2.99 20.81
C ASP A 9 11.92 -3.68 21.47
N PRO A 10 12.04 -4.92 21.95
CA PRO A 10 10.91 -5.67 22.51
C PRO A 10 10.27 -4.98 23.73
N LYS A 11 11.06 -4.28 24.54
CA LYS A 11 10.56 -3.57 25.74
C LYS A 11 9.68 -2.39 25.34
N LEU A 12 10.11 -1.64 24.32
CA LEU A 12 9.34 -0.51 23.81
C LEU A 12 8.12 -0.98 23.01
N ARG A 13 8.25 -2.05 22.23
CA ARG A 13 7.12 -2.66 21.50
C ARG A 13 5.99 -3.10 22.44
N ALA A 14 6.31 -3.54 23.63
CA ALA A 14 5.30 -3.92 24.64
C ALA A 14 4.39 -2.76 25.08
N HIS A 15 4.78 -1.52 24.84
CA HIS A 15 3.95 -0.34 25.12
C HIS A 15 2.87 -0.11 24.03
N PHE A 16 3.05 -0.67 22.84
CA PHE A 16 2.05 -0.54 21.76
C PHE A 16 0.82 -1.39 22.07
N ARG A 17 -0.31 -0.72 22.23
CA ARG A 17 -1.60 -1.35 22.55
C ARG A 17 -2.58 -1.32 21.37
N GLY A 18 -2.11 -0.92 20.19
CA GLY A 18 -2.92 -0.91 18.98
C GLY A 18 -3.25 -2.34 18.52
N HIS A 19 -4.44 -2.49 17.95
CA HIS A 19 -4.86 -3.73 17.33
C HIS A 19 -5.41 -3.43 15.94
N TYR A 20 -5.09 -4.25 14.95
CA TYR A 20 -5.53 -4.02 13.57
C TYR A 20 -7.05 -3.93 13.45
N GLN A 21 -7.78 -4.64 14.33
CA GLN A 21 -9.23 -4.64 14.34
C GLN A 21 -9.82 -3.24 14.59
N TYR A 22 -9.11 -2.37 15.30
CA TYR A 22 -9.58 -0.99 15.50
C TYR A 22 -9.62 -0.20 14.19
N VAL A 23 -8.65 -0.46 13.30
CA VAL A 23 -8.62 0.16 11.97
C VAL A 23 -9.75 -0.39 11.10
N VAL A 24 -9.96 -1.70 11.12
CA VAL A 24 -11.07 -2.35 10.40
C VAL A 24 -12.41 -1.79 10.87
N ASN A 25 -12.62 -1.71 12.17
CA ASN A 25 -13.86 -1.18 12.75
C ASN A 25 -14.08 0.29 12.37
N TYR A 26 -13.02 1.11 12.44
CA TYR A 26 -13.07 2.51 12.05
C TYR A 26 -13.55 2.69 10.61
N PHE A 27 -12.95 1.98 9.66
CA PHE A 27 -13.35 2.07 8.25
C PHE A 27 -14.75 1.48 8.00
N THR A 28 -15.14 0.46 8.74
CA THR A 28 -16.50 -0.09 8.67
C THR A 28 -17.54 0.94 9.12
N PHE A 29 -17.28 1.62 10.23
CA PHE A 29 -18.17 2.68 10.74
C PHE A 29 -18.20 3.88 9.80
N LEU A 30 -17.04 4.28 9.26
CA LEU A 30 -16.97 5.36 8.28
C LEU A 30 -17.78 5.03 7.01
N ALA A 31 -17.67 3.81 6.51
CA ALA A 31 -18.45 3.36 5.36
C ALA A 31 -19.97 3.37 5.66
N GLN A 32 -20.34 2.97 6.86
CA GLN A 32 -21.74 3.02 7.28
C GLN A 32 -22.27 4.45 7.37
N GLU A 33 -21.50 5.36 7.96
CA GLU A 33 -21.86 6.79 8.02
C GLU A 33 -22.03 7.40 6.63
N VAL A 34 -21.12 7.08 5.70
CA VAL A 34 -21.24 7.52 4.29
C VAL A 34 -22.52 6.99 3.65
N ARG A 35 -22.91 5.74 3.91
CA ARG A 35 -24.16 5.16 3.41
C ARG A 35 -25.39 5.89 3.95
N GLU A 36 -25.37 6.27 5.21
CA GLU A 36 -26.46 7.03 5.85
C GLU A 36 -26.62 8.41 5.21
N TYR A 37 -25.52 9.14 5.02
CA TYR A 37 -25.56 10.43 4.32
C TYR A 37 -26.03 10.30 2.86
N LEU A 38 -25.59 9.29 2.12
CA LEU A 38 -26.07 9.05 0.77
C LEU A 38 -27.61 8.81 0.76
N ALA A 39 -28.10 8.00 1.71
CA ALA A 39 -29.52 7.72 1.84
C ALA A 39 -30.34 8.98 2.20
N GLU A 40 -29.84 9.81 3.11
CA GLU A 40 -30.46 11.09 3.49
C GLU A 40 -30.54 12.05 2.29
N MET A 41 -29.51 12.06 1.44
CA MET A 41 -29.49 12.86 0.21
C MET A 41 -30.30 12.25 -0.95
N GLY A 42 -30.79 11.02 -0.79
CA GLY A 42 -31.55 10.30 -1.83
C GLY A 42 -30.70 9.62 -2.89
N TYR A 43 -29.40 9.37 -2.63
CA TYR A 43 -28.49 8.71 -3.54
C TYR A 43 -28.20 7.26 -3.12
N THR A 44 -27.87 6.41 -4.09
CA THR A 44 -27.63 4.98 -3.86
C THR A 44 -26.16 4.59 -3.92
N SER A 45 -25.30 5.41 -4.52
CA SER A 45 -23.88 5.16 -4.65
C SER A 45 -23.05 6.43 -4.58
N LEU A 46 -21.75 6.29 -4.28
CA LEU A 46 -20.80 7.40 -4.37
C LEU A 46 -20.68 7.94 -5.80
N ASN A 47 -20.81 7.10 -6.82
CA ASN A 47 -20.75 7.53 -8.21
C ASN A 47 -21.85 8.52 -8.57
N ASP A 48 -22.98 8.48 -7.86
CA ASP A 48 -24.12 9.39 -8.09
C ASP A 48 -23.80 10.82 -7.65
N ILE A 49 -22.78 11.03 -6.81
CA ILE A 49 -22.41 12.35 -6.28
C ILE A 49 -21.03 12.83 -6.72
N VAL A 50 -20.20 11.94 -7.28
CA VAL A 50 -18.83 12.33 -7.75
C VAL A 50 -18.93 13.38 -8.85
N GLY A 51 -18.23 14.50 -8.68
CA GLY A 51 -18.22 15.63 -9.61
C GLY A 51 -19.45 16.53 -9.56
N HIS A 52 -20.44 16.22 -8.70
CA HIS A 52 -21.62 17.05 -8.49
C HIS A 52 -21.34 18.17 -7.47
N THR A 53 -20.54 19.14 -7.87
CA THR A 53 -20.11 20.26 -7.01
C THR A 53 -21.27 21.15 -6.56
N GLU A 54 -22.38 21.14 -7.28
CA GLU A 54 -23.64 21.82 -6.91
C GLU A 54 -24.27 21.28 -5.61
N LEU A 55 -23.85 20.08 -5.15
CA LEU A 55 -24.30 19.52 -3.86
C LEU A 55 -23.53 20.10 -2.67
N ILE A 56 -22.48 20.88 -2.91
CA ILE A 56 -21.62 21.43 -1.86
C ILE A 56 -21.93 22.93 -1.73
N VAL A 57 -22.33 23.33 -0.55
CA VAL A 57 -22.56 24.73 -0.22
C VAL A 57 -21.59 25.16 0.88
N PRO A 58 -20.79 26.22 0.68
CA PRO A 58 -19.98 26.79 1.74
C PRO A 58 -20.85 27.21 2.93
N LYS A 59 -20.41 26.88 4.14
CA LYS A 59 -21.11 27.36 5.35
C LYS A 59 -20.98 28.86 5.48
N ASP A 60 -22.05 29.51 5.92
CA ASP A 60 -21.99 30.90 6.32
C ASP A 60 -20.99 31.08 7.46
N THR A 61 -20.12 32.05 7.30
CA THR A 61 -19.08 32.40 8.27
C THR A 61 -19.29 33.82 8.76
N GLU A 62 -18.87 34.08 9.99
CA GLU A 62 -18.95 35.42 10.57
C GLU A 62 -18.23 36.43 9.67
N LYS A 63 -18.91 37.53 9.35
CA LYS A 63 -18.40 38.59 8.46
C LYS A 63 -17.13 39.20 9.05
N GLY A 64 -16.06 39.21 8.27
CA GLY A 64 -14.74 39.66 8.71
C GLY A 64 -13.84 38.58 9.30
N SER A 65 -14.33 37.34 9.46
CA SER A 65 -13.51 36.18 9.81
C SER A 65 -12.64 35.75 8.62
N LYS A 66 -11.56 34.98 8.89
CA LYS A 66 -10.73 34.40 7.82
C LYS A 66 -11.55 33.49 6.89
N GLY A 67 -12.56 32.81 7.42
CA GLY A 67 -13.46 31.96 6.63
C GLY A 67 -14.25 32.77 5.58
N SER A 68 -14.68 33.99 5.92
CA SER A 68 -15.43 34.85 5.00
C SER A 68 -14.60 35.41 3.83
N MET A 69 -13.27 35.27 3.87
CA MET A 69 -12.34 35.67 2.80
C MET A 69 -12.03 34.51 1.83
N LEU A 70 -12.51 33.30 2.10
CA LEU A 70 -12.26 32.13 1.24
C LEU A 70 -13.18 32.18 0.03
N ASP A 71 -12.57 32.10 -1.15
CA ASP A 71 -13.28 31.94 -2.43
C ASP A 71 -13.20 30.49 -2.87
N PHE A 72 -14.35 29.81 -2.90
CA PHE A 72 -14.50 28.43 -3.29
C PHE A 72 -14.84 28.24 -4.78
N HIS A 73 -14.97 29.33 -5.54
CA HIS A 73 -15.38 29.27 -6.95
C HIS A 73 -14.50 28.32 -7.77
N ARG A 74 -13.18 28.39 -7.62
CA ARG A 74 -12.25 27.52 -8.34
C ARG A 74 -12.31 26.06 -7.90
N LEU A 75 -12.53 25.83 -6.60
CA LEU A 75 -12.64 24.47 -6.05
C LEU A 75 -13.94 23.79 -6.48
N LEU A 76 -15.02 24.55 -6.56
CA LEU A 76 -16.35 24.07 -6.91
C LEU A 76 -16.64 24.19 -8.43
N HIS A 77 -15.65 24.55 -9.21
CA HIS A 77 -15.79 24.62 -10.67
C HIS A 77 -16.18 23.25 -11.23
N LYS A 78 -17.16 23.25 -12.11
CA LYS A 78 -17.61 22.05 -12.84
C LYS A 78 -17.38 22.31 -14.32
N GLU A 79 -16.64 21.41 -14.96
CA GLU A 79 -16.44 21.46 -16.41
C GLU A 79 -17.78 21.25 -17.14
N GLU A 80 -18.02 22.10 -18.14
CA GLU A 80 -19.16 21.96 -19.02
C GLU A 80 -18.90 20.87 -20.05
N GLY A 81 -19.87 19.99 -20.27
CA GLY A 81 -19.76 18.95 -21.29
C GLY A 81 -20.50 17.68 -20.92
N ASN A 82 -20.60 16.79 -21.89
CA ASN A 82 -21.29 15.51 -21.75
C ASN A 82 -20.27 14.42 -21.41
N CYS A 83 -19.60 14.53 -20.25
CA CYS A 83 -18.62 13.57 -19.78
C CYS A 83 -19.10 12.85 -18.53
N THR A 84 -18.64 11.62 -18.36
CA THR A 84 -18.85 10.88 -17.10
C THR A 84 -18.02 11.51 -16.00
N LEU A 85 -18.64 11.85 -14.86
CA LEU A 85 -17.99 12.55 -13.75
C LEU A 85 -17.22 11.62 -12.81
N TYR A 86 -17.43 10.32 -12.90
CA TYR A 86 -16.73 9.33 -12.11
C TYR A 86 -15.78 8.47 -12.95
N HIS A 87 -14.93 7.71 -12.29
CA HIS A 87 -13.92 6.86 -12.94
C HIS A 87 -14.56 5.76 -13.78
N THR A 88 -14.28 5.74 -15.10
CA THR A 88 -14.82 4.76 -16.07
C THR A 88 -13.75 3.95 -16.79
N LYS A 89 -12.46 4.27 -16.59
CA LYS A 89 -11.35 3.60 -17.26
C LYS A 89 -10.42 2.98 -16.24
N GLN A 90 -10.05 1.73 -16.44
CA GLN A 90 -9.01 1.10 -15.67
C GLN A 90 -7.63 1.61 -16.10
N GLN A 91 -6.75 1.83 -15.14
CA GLN A 91 -5.34 2.11 -15.43
C GLN A 91 -4.61 0.80 -15.72
N ASN A 92 -3.85 0.78 -16.79
CA ASN A 92 -2.91 -0.30 -17.05
C ASN A 92 -1.50 0.16 -16.65
N HIS A 93 -0.99 -0.36 -15.54
CA HIS A 93 0.36 -0.04 -15.07
C HIS A 93 1.44 -0.87 -15.72
N ASP A 94 1.08 -1.83 -16.57
CA ASP A 94 1.98 -2.78 -17.25
C ASP A 94 3.09 -3.34 -16.34
N LEU A 95 2.67 -4.15 -15.38
CA LEU A 95 3.59 -4.83 -14.45
C LEU A 95 4.13 -6.16 -15.00
N SER A 96 3.97 -6.44 -16.31
CA SER A 96 4.36 -7.70 -16.92
C SER A 96 5.87 -7.94 -16.91
N ASN A 97 6.65 -6.86 -17.00
CA ASN A 97 8.11 -6.91 -17.15
C ASN A 97 8.90 -6.58 -15.87
N VAL A 98 8.21 -6.37 -14.73
CA VAL A 98 8.91 -6.10 -13.48
C VAL A 98 9.66 -7.34 -12.98
N LEU A 99 10.77 -7.12 -12.26
CA LEU A 99 11.64 -8.20 -11.77
C LEU A 99 10.88 -9.19 -10.87
N ASP A 100 9.89 -8.72 -10.11
CA ASP A 100 9.05 -9.57 -9.26
C ASP A 100 8.32 -10.69 -10.01
N GLN A 101 7.98 -10.51 -11.30
CA GLN A 101 7.40 -11.58 -12.10
C GLN A 101 8.38 -12.74 -12.30
N GLN A 102 9.68 -12.46 -12.39
CA GLN A 102 10.71 -13.48 -12.48
C GLN A 102 10.94 -14.14 -11.12
N LEU A 103 10.95 -13.34 -10.04
CA LEU A 103 11.03 -13.85 -8.66
C LEU A 103 9.88 -14.82 -8.36
N ILE A 104 8.64 -14.44 -8.67
CA ILE A 104 7.44 -15.27 -8.45
C ILE A 104 7.53 -16.58 -9.23
N ARG A 105 7.93 -16.52 -10.50
CA ARG A 105 8.12 -17.74 -11.32
C ARG A 105 9.21 -18.65 -10.72
N GLY A 106 10.34 -18.08 -10.32
CA GLY A 106 11.44 -18.85 -9.71
C GLY A 106 11.08 -19.43 -8.34
N ALA A 107 10.24 -18.72 -7.59
CA ALA A 107 9.79 -19.14 -6.26
C ALA A 107 8.52 -20.02 -6.28
N GLN A 108 8.03 -20.44 -7.44
CA GLN A 108 6.75 -21.14 -7.56
C GLN A 108 6.68 -22.42 -6.72
N ALA A 109 7.75 -23.20 -6.62
CA ALA A 109 7.81 -24.40 -5.79
C ALA A 109 7.68 -24.06 -4.30
N ALA A 110 8.37 -23.00 -3.85
CA ALA A 110 8.24 -22.51 -2.48
C ALA A 110 6.82 -22.00 -2.18
N ILE A 111 6.24 -21.22 -3.08
CA ILE A 111 4.88 -20.68 -2.92
C ILE A 111 3.86 -21.82 -2.92
N THR A 112 4.03 -22.84 -3.76
CA THR A 112 3.03 -23.90 -3.92
C THR A 112 3.16 -24.98 -2.85
N ASN A 113 4.37 -25.43 -2.55
CA ASN A 113 4.62 -26.61 -1.73
C ASN A 113 5.37 -26.30 -0.42
N GLY A 114 5.97 -25.11 -0.29
CA GLY A 114 6.90 -24.79 0.79
C GLY A 114 8.33 -25.31 0.57
N ASP A 115 8.67 -25.70 -0.66
CA ASP A 115 10.00 -26.21 -0.99
C ASP A 115 11.04 -25.08 -0.89
N GLU A 116 12.25 -25.39 -0.43
CA GLU A 116 13.35 -24.43 -0.43
C GLU A 116 13.79 -24.11 -1.86
N VAL A 117 13.95 -22.82 -2.17
CA VAL A 117 14.45 -22.34 -3.46
C VAL A 117 15.59 -21.36 -3.29
N ASN A 118 16.56 -21.42 -4.20
CA ASN A 118 17.72 -20.53 -4.25
C ASN A 118 17.77 -19.89 -5.63
N LEU A 119 17.74 -18.56 -5.69
CA LEU A 119 17.64 -17.78 -6.91
C LEU A 119 18.77 -16.73 -6.98
N ASP A 120 19.23 -16.43 -8.18
CA ASP A 120 20.24 -15.40 -8.44
C ASP A 120 19.75 -14.43 -9.53
N PHE A 121 19.83 -13.12 -9.27
CA PHE A 121 19.38 -12.08 -10.19
C PHE A 121 20.35 -10.89 -10.24
N ALA A 122 20.49 -10.32 -11.42
CA ALA A 122 20.99 -8.95 -11.54
C ALA A 122 19.84 -7.97 -11.21
N ILE A 123 20.18 -6.84 -10.57
CA ILE A 123 19.21 -5.82 -10.23
C ILE A 123 19.71 -4.42 -10.63
N LYS A 124 18.80 -3.57 -11.05
CA LYS A 124 19.05 -2.19 -11.45
C LYS A 124 18.22 -1.21 -10.64
N ASN A 125 18.61 0.04 -10.62
CA ASN A 125 17.87 1.10 -9.91
C ASN A 125 16.47 1.39 -10.48
N THR A 126 16.18 0.89 -11.67
CA THR A 126 14.84 0.91 -12.26
C THR A 126 13.91 -0.17 -11.69
N ASP A 127 14.48 -1.21 -11.05
CA ASP A 127 13.71 -2.29 -10.41
C ASP A 127 13.26 -1.83 -9.03
N ARG A 128 12.15 -1.07 -9.00
CA ARG A 128 11.56 -0.50 -7.80
C ARG A 128 10.65 -1.50 -7.11
N ALA A 129 10.53 -1.37 -5.78
CA ALA A 129 9.67 -2.20 -4.93
C ALA A 129 9.89 -3.72 -5.12
N CYS A 130 11.10 -4.12 -5.51
CA CYS A 130 11.45 -5.52 -5.74
C CYS A 130 11.22 -6.35 -4.47
N GLY A 131 10.52 -7.48 -4.61
CA GLY A 131 10.13 -8.37 -3.54
C GLY A 131 8.72 -8.13 -2.98
N THR A 132 8.10 -6.98 -3.28
CA THR A 132 6.76 -6.65 -2.75
C THR A 132 5.67 -7.56 -3.32
N MET A 133 5.68 -7.80 -4.64
CA MET A 133 4.70 -8.70 -5.26
C MET A 133 4.93 -10.15 -4.83
N LEU A 134 6.19 -10.59 -4.73
CA LEU A 134 6.52 -11.91 -4.20
C LEU A 134 5.99 -12.09 -2.78
N SER A 135 6.19 -11.09 -1.93
CA SER A 135 5.65 -11.06 -0.56
C SER A 135 4.13 -11.15 -0.54
N GLY A 136 3.47 -10.42 -1.43
CA GLY A 136 2.02 -10.48 -1.59
C GLY A 136 1.51 -11.87 -1.93
N MET A 137 2.22 -12.61 -2.80
CA MET A 137 1.86 -13.99 -3.14
C MET A 137 2.01 -14.94 -1.95
N VAL A 138 3.09 -14.81 -1.17
CA VAL A 138 3.31 -15.61 0.04
C VAL A 138 2.24 -15.28 1.09
N ALA A 139 2.03 -14.00 1.39
CA ALA A 139 1.06 -13.55 2.39
C ALA A 139 -0.39 -13.94 2.01
N SER A 140 -0.74 -13.89 0.73
CA SER A 140 -2.07 -14.30 0.25
C SER A 140 -2.36 -15.79 0.52
N LYS A 141 -1.33 -16.63 0.52
CA LYS A 141 -1.47 -18.07 0.74
C LYS A 141 -1.27 -18.49 2.19
N TYR A 142 -0.29 -17.91 2.87
CA TYR A 142 0.17 -18.33 4.20
C TYR A 142 -0.21 -17.37 5.31
N GLY A 143 -0.88 -16.24 4.99
CA GLY A 143 -1.28 -15.24 5.97
C GLY A 143 -0.09 -14.60 6.68
N GLU A 144 -0.29 -14.24 7.95
CA GLU A 144 0.72 -13.60 8.79
C GLU A 144 1.85 -14.55 9.24
N ASP A 145 1.62 -15.85 9.19
CA ASP A 145 2.63 -16.86 9.56
C ASP A 145 3.77 -16.95 8.55
N GLY A 146 3.49 -16.62 7.27
CA GLY A 146 4.46 -16.71 6.18
C GLY A 146 4.96 -18.14 5.94
N LEU A 147 6.18 -18.24 5.45
CA LEU A 147 6.89 -19.50 5.23
C LEU A 147 7.97 -19.72 6.31
N PRO A 148 8.46 -20.95 6.51
CA PRO A 148 9.65 -21.19 7.32
C PRO A 148 10.83 -20.32 6.87
N ASP A 149 11.70 -19.96 7.81
CA ASP A 149 12.91 -19.16 7.51
C ASP A 149 13.73 -19.80 6.39
N LYS A 150 14.25 -18.95 5.48
CA LYS A 150 15.08 -19.37 4.34
C LYS A 150 14.40 -20.32 3.34
N THR A 151 13.09 -20.27 3.23
CA THR A 151 12.38 -21.04 2.20
C THR A 151 12.63 -20.44 0.81
N ILE A 152 12.65 -19.11 0.69
CA ILE A 152 12.96 -18.40 -0.56
C ILE A 152 14.23 -17.57 -0.35
N ASN A 153 15.33 -18.04 -0.91
CA ASN A 153 16.63 -17.37 -0.81
C ASN A 153 16.96 -16.72 -2.16
N VAL A 154 17.14 -15.41 -2.18
CA VAL A 154 17.44 -14.68 -3.41
C VAL A 154 18.71 -13.86 -3.25
N LYS A 155 19.69 -14.10 -4.12
CA LYS A 155 20.88 -13.26 -4.24
C LYS A 155 20.70 -12.27 -5.37
N PHE A 156 21.05 -11.02 -5.10
CA PHE A 156 21.06 -9.96 -6.09
C PHE A 156 22.45 -9.38 -6.23
N LYS A 157 22.77 -8.93 -7.45
CA LYS A 157 23.99 -8.19 -7.74
C LYS A 157 23.66 -6.93 -8.53
N GLY A 158 24.03 -5.76 -8.01
CA GLY A 158 23.85 -4.48 -8.67
C GLY A 158 23.30 -3.40 -7.75
N SER A 159 22.68 -2.36 -8.31
CA SER A 159 22.09 -1.25 -7.58
C SER A 159 20.58 -1.41 -7.55
N ALA A 160 20.02 -1.70 -6.38
CA ALA A 160 18.58 -1.88 -6.24
C ALA A 160 17.83 -0.54 -6.29
N GLY A 161 16.63 -0.55 -6.86
CA GLY A 161 15.76 0.61 -6.93
C GLY A 161 15.09 0.94 -5.60
N GLN A 162 14.34 2.03 -5.60
CA GLN A 162 13.60 2.52 -4.43
C GLN A 162 12.66 1.44 -3.87
N SER A 163 12.58 1.34 -2.55
CA SER A 163 11.73 0.38 -1.82
C SER A 163 12.12 -1.09 -2.02
N PHE A 164 13.40 -1.38 -2.22
CA PHE A 164 13.90 -2.76 -2.27
C PHE A 164 13.55 -3.51 -0.98
N GLY A 165 12.92 -4.68 -1.12
CA GLY A 165 12.46 -5.50 0.00
C GLY A 165 11.33 -4.89 0.82
N ALA A 166 10.56 -3.93 0.26
CA ALA A 166 9.40 -3.38 0.96
C ALA A 166 8.37 -4.46 1.26
N PHE A 167 7.87 -4.47 2.51
CA PHE A 167 6.88 -5.42 3.03
C PHE A 167 7.31 -6.89 2.94
N LEU A 168 8.62 -7.15 2.94
CA LEU A 168 9.14 -8.51 2.81
C LEU A 168 8.68 -9.39 3.98
N VAL A 169 7.96 -10.47 3.64
CA VAL A 169 7.33 -11.36 4.63
C VAL A 169 8.26 -12.47 5.05
N LYS A 170 7.93 -13.10 6.19
CA LYS A 170 8.68 -14.23 6.75
C LYS A 170 8.81 -15.38 5.75
N GLY A 171 10.00 -15.97 5.72
CA GLY A 171 10.38 -17.05 4.80
C GLY A 171 11.14 -16.60 3.57
N ILE A 172 11.21 -15.27 3.32
CA ILE A 172 11.99 -14.69 2.23
C ILE A 172 13.29 -14.08 2.78
N ASP A 173 14.41 -14.49 2.23
CA ASP A 173 15.76 -14.02 2.57
C ASP A 173 16.42 -13.41 1.32
N PHE A 174 16.68 -12.11 1.36
CA PHE A 174 17.35 -11.37 0.29
C PHE A 174 18.79 -11.05 0.68
N LYS A 175 19.72 -11.36 -0.21
CA LYS A 175 21.11 -10.93 -0.09
C LYS A 175 21.47 -10.08 -1.30
N LEU A 176 21.88 -8.84 -1.08
CA LEU A 176 22.32 -7.93 -2.15
C LEU A 176 23.84 -7.73 -2.09
N GLU A 177 24.51 -7.97 -3.18
CA GLU A 177 25.90 -7.53 -3.42
C GLU A 177 25.84 -6.24 -4.24
N GLY A 178 25.85 -5.09 -3.53
CA GLY A 178 25.71 -3.79 -4.17
C GLY A 178 25.16 -2.71 -3.23
N GLU A 179 24.30 -1.88 -3.75
CA GLU A 179 23.72 -0.74 -3.03
C GLU A 179 22.21 -0.67 -3.19
N THR A 180 21.55 0.05 -2.29
CA THR A 180 20.09 0.30 -2.34
C THR A 180 19.78 1.79 -2.45
N ASN A 181 18.56 2.07 -2.86
CA ASN A 181 17.98 3.41 -2.89
C ASN A 181 17.09 3.64 -1.65
N ASP A 182 16.36 4.77 -1.62
CA ASP A 182 15.44 5.16 -0.55
C ASP A 182 14.41 4.08 -0.22
N TYR A 183 13.88 4.15 1.00
CA TYR A 183 12.84 3.24 1.53
C TYR A 183 13.24 1.75 1.53
N PHE A 184 14.51 1.47 1.66
CA PHE A 184 15.01 0.13 1.88
C PHE A 184 14.25 -0.55 3.03
N ALA A 185 13.77 -1.77 2.79
CA ALA A 185 13.05 -2.58 3.76
C ALA A 185 11.81 -1.88 4.38
N LYS A 186 11.19 -0.94 3.67
CA LYS A 186 9.99 -0.26 4.15
C LYS A 186 8.92 -1.26 4.57
N GLY A 187 8.43 -1.18 5.82
CA GLY A 187 7.41 -2.08 6.32
C GLY A 187 7.82 -3.56 6.36
N LEU A 188 9.11 -3.85 6.56
CA LEU A 188 9.63 -5.22 6.67
C LEU A 188 8.78 -6.06 7.63
N SER A 189 8.23 -7.16 7.15
CA SER A 189 7.19 -7.96 7.80
C SER A 189 7.65 -9.39 8.08
N GLY A 190 8.84 -9.55 8.66
CA GLY A 190 9.40 -10.83 9.07
C GLY A 190 10.39 -11.48 8.10
N GLY A 191 10.54 -10.94 6.89
CA GLY A 191 11.61 -11.34 5.96
C GLY A 191 12.98 -10.89 6.43
N ARG A 192 14.01 -11.32 5.74
CA ARG A 192 15.41 -10.95 6.02
C ARG A 192 16.04 -10.29 4.81
N ILE A 193 16.86 -9.28 5.05
CA ILE A 193 17.63 -8.62 4.01
C ILE A 193 19.04 -8.33 4.53
N SER A 194 20.04 -8.67 3.74
CA SER A 194 21.46 -8.33 3.99
C SER A 194 22.06 -7.67 2.75
N ILE A 195 22.95 -6.69 2.97
CA ILE A 195 23.67 -5.96 1.94
C ILE A 195 25.17 -6.13 2.19
#